data_eb1aa401371d844529a852f2e57c6c6f
#
_entry.id   eb1aa401371d844529a852f2e57c6c6f
#
_cell.length_a   1.000
_cell.length_b   1.000
_cell.length_c   1.000
_cell.angle_alpha   90.00
_cell.angle_beta   90.00
_cell.angle_gamma   90.00
#
_symmetry.space_group_name_H-M   'P 1'
#
loop_
_entity.id
_entity.type
_entity.pdbx_description
1 polymer ?
#
loop_
_entity_poly.entity_id
_entity_poly.type
_entity_poly.pdbx_seq_one_letter_code
_entity_poly.pdbx_strand_id
1 'polypeptide(L)'
;MGDVHFSRERAGKVVVLIFFWMLSLISLSCAARLSVSRQKLQVQNHLNRLNKPAVKTIQSPDGDIIDCVHLARQPAFDHPFLKDHKIQMRPSYHPEGLFDENKVSDTEKPKKGSNPITQLWHMNGKCPEGTIPIRRTKEEDVLRASSVKSYGRKKHRATPQPRSADPDLINESGHQHAIAYVEGDKYYGAKATINVWEPKIQQPNEFSLSQLWILGGSFGEDLNSIEAGWQVSPDLYGDNNTRLFTYWTVSLLLISDAYQATGCYNLLCSGFIQINSEIAMGASISPVSAYRNSQYDISILVWK
;
A
#
# COMPACT_ATOMS: atom_id res chain seq x y z
N MET A 1 -40.59 -67.33 -3.58
CA MET A 1 -40.44 -66.55 -2.31
C MET A 1 -39.04 -65.91 -2.16
N GLY A 2 -38.17 -65.94 -3.18
CA GLY A 2 -36.78 -65.41 -3.13
C GLY A 2 -36.61 -63.95 -3.59
N ASP A 3 -37.47 -63.46 -4.47
CA ASP A 3 -37.24 -62.18 -5.15
C ASP A 3 -37.56 -60.92 -4.30
N VAL A 4 -38.45 -61.01 -3.33
CA VAL A 4 -38.87 -59.90 -2.48
C VAL A 4 -37.79 -59.52 -1.42
N HIS A 5 -37.00 -60.50 -0.98
CA HIS A 5 -35.96 -60.29 0.04
C HIS A 5 -34.74 -59.61 -0.57
N PHE A 6 -34.34 -59.84 -1.80
CA PHE A 6 -33.23 -59.28 -2.49
C PHE A 6 -33.44 -57.77 -2.87
N SER A 7 -34.71 -57.45 -3.23
CA SER A 7 -35.12 -56.05 -3.53
C SER A 7 -35.07 -55.13 -2.28
N ARG A 8 -35.46 -55.65 -1.13
CA ARG A 8 -35.54 -54.88 0.13
C ARG A 8 -34.17 -54.54 0.69
N GLU A 9 -33.18 -55.40 0.52
CA GLU A 9 -31.80 -55.17 0.95
C GLU A 9 -31.09 -54.11 0.10
N ARG A 10 -31.34 -54.12 -1.23
CA ARG A 10 -30.82 -53.04 -2.13
C ARG A 10 -31.44 -51.69 -1.83
N ALA A 11 -32.74 -51.62 -1.57
CA ALA A 11 -33.42 -50.37 -1.20
C ALA A 11 -32.87 -49.79 0.11
N GLY A 12 -32.60 -50.60 1.13
CA GLY A 12 -31.99 -50.19 2.38
C GLY A 12 -30.57 -49.61 2.18
N LYS A 13 -29.75 -50.27 1.36
CA LYS A 13 -28.38 -49.74 1.06
C LYS A 13 -28.41 -48.40 0.32
N VAL A 14 -29.35 -48.20 -0.61
CA VAL A 14 -29.53 -46.93 -1.33
C VAL A 14 -29.98 -45.81 -0.37
N VAL A 15 -30.90 -46.04 0.53
CA VAL A 15 -31.37 -45.08 1.53
C VAL A 15 -30.23 -44.68 2.46
N VAL A 16 -29.41 -45.61 2.92
CA VAL A 16 -28.25 -45.36 3.77
C VAL A 16 -27.21 -44.48 3.03
N LEU A 17 -26.92 -44.77 1.76
CA LEU A 17 -26.03 -43.98 0.92
C LEU A 17 -26.53 -42.53 0.73
N ILE A 18 -27.83 -42.37 0.45
CA ILE A 18 -28.44 -41.03 0.31
C ILE A 18 -28.33 -40.25 1.64
N PHE A 19 -28.54 -40.89 2.77
CA PHE A 19 -28.46 -40.28 4.08
C PHE A 19 -27.01 -39.82 4.38
N PHE A 20 -25.99 -40.62 4.11
CA PHE A 20 -24.60 -40.23 4.23
C PHE A 20 -24.23 -39.09 3.26
N TRP A 21 -24.77 -39.11 2.05
CA TRP A 21 -24.55 -38.03 1.08
C TRP A 21 -25.18 -36.72 1.53
N MET A 22 -26.39 -36.75 2.07
CA MET A 22 -27.06 -35.57 2.66
C MET A 22 -26.31 -35.04 3.88
N LEU A 23 -25.80 -35.89 4.78
CA LEU A 23 -25.00 -35.48 5.92
C LEU A 23 -23.69 -34.83 5.48
N SER A 24 -23.03 -35.33 4.45
CA SER A 24 -21.81 -34.75 3.89
C SER A 24 -22.07 -33.38 3.27
N LEU A 25 -23.18 -33.18 2.56
CA LEU A 25 -23.56 -31.85 2.02
C LEU A 25 -23.89 -30.85 3.11
N ILE A 26 -24.55 -31.26 4.19
CA ILE A 26 -24.85 -30.39 5.35
C ILE A 26 -23.54 -30.00 6.06
N SER A 27 -22.63 -30.93 6.27
CA SER A 27 -21.33 -30.65 6.89
C SER A 27 -20.47 -29.71 6.01
N LEU A 28 -20.46 -29.90 4.69
CA LEU A 28 -19.77 -29.03 3.74
C LEU A 28 -20.33 -27.59 3.76
N SER A 29 -21.67 -27.48 3.77
CA SER A 29 -22.33 -26.17 3.83
C SER A 29 -22.09 -25.44 5.18
N CYS A 30 -22.05 -26.17 6.27
CA CYS A 30 -21.74 -25.63 7.59
C CYS A 30 -20.29 -25.17 7.67
N ALA A 31 -19.33 -25.96 7.18
CA ALA A 31 -17.91 -25.58 7.11
C ALA A 31 -17.69 -24.35 6.24
N ALA A 32 -18.35 -24.25 5.08
CA ALA A 32 -18.29 -23.08 4.22
C ALA A 32 -18.82 -21.82 4.91
N ARG A 33 -19.96 -21.89 5.62
CA ARG A 33 -20.52 -20.77 6.38
C ARG A 33 -19.59 -20.31 7.51
N LEU A 34 -18.97 -21.23 8.22
CA LEU A 34 -18.02 -20.95 9.28
C LEU A 34 -16.74 -20.28 8.73
N SER A 35 -16.26 -20.71 7.55
CA SER A 35 -15.08 -20.10 6.91
C SER A 35 -15.36 -18.66 6.47
N VAL A 36 -16.52 -18.39 5.86
CA VAL A 36 -16.94 -17.03 5.45
C VAL A 36 -17.10 -16.13 6.67
N SER A 37 -17.73 -16.62 7.75
CA SER A 37 -17.89 -15.86 8.99
C SER A 37 -16.54 -15.51 9.62
N ARG A 38 -15.57 -16.44 9.62
CA ARG A 38 -14.22 -16.23 10.13
C ARG A 38 -13.46 -15.20 9.28
N GLN A 39 -13.55 -15.30 7.96
CA GLN A 39 -12.94 -14.34 7.05
C GLN A 39 -13.48 -12.93 7.28
N LYS A 40 -14.81 -12.79 7.37
CA LYS A 40 -15.46 -11.50 7.65
C LYS A 40 -14.99 -10.89 8.97
N LEU A 41 -14.87 -11.70 10.03
CA LEU A 41 -14.34 -11.24 11.31
C LEU A 41 -12.88 -10.80 11.22
N GLN A 42 -12.05 -11.51 10.45
CA GLN A 42 -10.65 -11.13 10.23
C GLN A 42 -10.54 -9.79 9.49
N VAL A 43 -11.34 -9.58 8.45
CA VAL A 43 -11.40 -8.32 7.69
C VAL A 43 -11.84 -7.19 8.62
N GLN A 44 -12.93 -7.37 9.38
CA GLN A 44 -13.42 -6.35 10.30
C GLN A 44 -12.39 -5.98 11.37
N ASN A 45 -11.71 -6.97 11.96
CA ASN A 45 -10.64 -6.72 12.93
C ASN A 45 -9.45 -5.98 12.31
N HIS A 46 -9.15 -6.23 11.03
CA HIS A 46 -8.10 -5.53 10.31
C HIS A 46 -8.49 -4.08 10.04
N LEU A 47 -9.72 -3.84 9.55
CA LEU A 47 -10.25 -2.49 9.32
C LEU A 47 -10.28 -1.67 10.61
N ASN A 48 -10.69 -2.24 11.75
CA ASN A 48 -10.70 -1.56 13.05
C ASN A 48 -9.29 -1.15 13.53
N ARG A 49 -8.25 -1.85 13.09
CA ARG A 49 -6.85 -1.46 13.37
C ARG A 49 -6.37 -0.33 12.48
N LEU A 50 -6.71 -0.37 11.18
CA LEU A 50 -6.26 0.65 10.23
C LEU A 50 -7.06 1.94 10.33
N ASN A 51 -8.40 1.85 10.39
CA ASN A 51 -9.30 2.98 10.43
C ASN A 51 -9.45 3.50 11.87
N LYS A 52 -8.49 4.30 12.29
CA LYS A 52 -8.50 4.91 13.63
C LYS A 52 -9.63 5.93 13.77
N PRO A 53 -10.11 6.21 15.00
CA PRO A 53 -11.13 7.23 15.23
C PRO A 53 -10.71 8.58 14.65
N ALA A 54 -11.53 9.11 13.75
CA ALA A 54 -11.30 10.38 13.09
C ALA A 54 -11.92 11.54 13.87
N VAL A 55 -11.21 12.66 13.95
CA VAL A 55 -11.74 13.95 14.46
C VAL A 55 -12.64 14.59 13.42
N LYS A 56 -12.30 14.42 12.14
CA LYS A 56 -13.04 14.91 10.98
C LYS A 56 -12.90 13.92 9.84
N THR A 57 -13.92 13.78 9.03
CA THR A 57 -13.90 12.99 7.78
C THR A 57 -14.18 13.90 6.60
N ILE A 58 -13.42 13.74 5.52
CA ILE A 58 -13.53 14.52 4.27
C ILE A 58 -13.79 13.54 3.14
N GLN A 59 -14.86 13.75 2.39
CA GLN A 59 -15.15 13.02 1.16
C GLN A 59 -14.35 13.64 0.03
N SER A 60 -13.56 12.87 -0.68
CA SER A 60 -12.82 13.31 -1.86
C SER A 60 -13.68 13.17 -3.12
N PRO A 61 -13.55 14.07 -4.12
CA PRO A 61 -14.29 13.96 -5.37
C PRO A 61 -14.07 12.67 -6.15
N ASP A 62 -12.94 12.01 -5.98
CA ASP A 62 -12.58 10.71 -6.57
C ASP A 62 -13.14 9.48 -5.83
N GLY A 63 -13.96 9.72 -4.79
CA GLY A 63 -14.58 8.66 -3.99
C GLY A 63 -13.74 8.14 -2.83
N ASP A 64 -12.54 8.67 -2.63
CA ASP A 64 -11.77 8.41 -1.41
C ASP A 64 -12.45 9.07 -0.19
N ILE A 65 -12.23 8.47 0.95
CA ILE A 65 -12.60 9.02 2.25
C ILE A 65 -11.33 9.29 3.02
N ILE A 66 -11.12 10.55 3.41
CA ILE A 66 -9.95 10.95 4.19
C ILE A 66 -10.36 11.20 5.62
N ASP A 67 -9.81 10.43 6.53
CA ASP A 67 -9.99 10.56 7.97
C ASP A 67 -8.86 11.38 8.56
N CYS A 68 -9.20 12.49 9.20
CA CYS A 68 -8.27 13.30 9.97
C CYS A 68 -8.11 12.67 11.36
N VAL A 69 -7.03 11.93 11.56
CA VAL A 69 -6.74 11.18 12.78
C VAL A 69 -5.74 11.95 13.63
N HIS A 70 -5.96 12.00 14.94
CA HIS A 70 -5.01 12.63 15.86
C HIS A 70 -3.60 12.04 15.70
N LEU A 71 -2.59 12.90 15.64
CA LEU A 71 -1.19 12.56 15.37
C LEU A 71 -0.69 11.39 16.26
N ALA A 72 -1.05 11.40 17.55
CA ALA A 72 -0.64 10.36 18.50
C ALA A 72 -1.49 9.06 18.43
N ARG A 73 -2.50 9.00 17.56
CA ARG A 73 -3.39 7.82 17.42
C ARG A 73 -3.30 7.14 16.07
N GLN A 74 -2.31 7.50 15.25
CA GLN A 74 -2.12 6.88 13.94
C GLN A 74 -1.74 5.39 14.04
N PRO A 75 -1.95 4.59 12.99
CA PRO A 75 -1.66 3.15 12.99
C PRO A 75 -0.21 2.79 13.33
N ALA A 76 0.74 3.70 13.14
CA ALA A 76 2.14 3.52 13.47
C ALA A 76 2.36 3.03 14.90
N PHE A 77 1.61 3.55 15.87
CA PHE A 77 1.77 3.25 17.30
C PHE A 77 1.17 1.89 17.74
N ASP A 78 0.53 1.16 16.84
CA ASP A 78 0.19 -0.24 17.09
C ASP A 78 1.43 -1.14 17.02
N HIS A 79 2.56 -0.61 16.51
CA HIS A 79 3.83 -1.34 16.48
C HIS A 79 4.43 -1.43 17.89
N PRO A 80 4.83 -2.62 18.39
CA PRO A 80 5.29 -2.80 19.76
C PRO A 80 6.44 -1.86 20.17
N PHE A 81 7.38 -1.58 19.24
CA PHE A 81 8.54 -0.70 19.50
C PHE A 81 8.22 0.79 19.42
N LEU A 82 7.03 1.18 18.99
CA LEU A 82 6.65 2.59 18.86
C LEU A 82 5.67 3.06 19.93
N LYS A 83 5.27 2.19 20.86
CA LYS A 83 4.29 2.52 21.92
C LYS A 83 4.69 3.76 22.73
N ASP A 84 5.97 3.85 23.09
CA ASP A 84 6.53 4.93 23.92
C ASP A 84 7.34 5.92 23.08
N HIS A 85 7.26 5.84 21.75
CA HIS A 85 8.04 6.69 20.86
C HIS A 85 7.52 8.12 20.91
N LYS A 86 8.44 9.08 21.15
CA LYS A 86 8.16 10.51 21.04
C LYS A 86 8.27 10.95 19.59
N ILE A 87 7.20 11.53 19.08
CA ILE A 87 7.17 12.01 17.69
C ILE A 87 8.18 13.14 17.53
N GLN A 88 9.11 12.97 16.61
CA GLN A 88 10.01 14.02 16.18
C GLN A 88 9.31 14.85 15.10
N MET A 89 8.90 16.06 15.45
CA MET A 89 8.15 16.95 14.54
C MET A 89 9.00 17.60 13.45
N ARG A 90 10.33 17.63 13.63
CA ARG A 90 11.28 18.13 12.63
C ARG A 90 12.53 17.27 12.64
N PRO A 91 13.14 17.03 11.47
CA PRO A 91 14.45 16.37 11.42
C PRO A 91 15.51 17.24 12.10
N SER A 92 16.58 16.61 12.58
CA SER A 92 17.69 17.29 13.23
C SER A 92 18.51 18.18 12.27
N TYR A 93 18.51 17.84 10.99
CA TYR A 93 19.11 18.64 9.94
C TYR A 93 18.40 18.40 8.60
N HIS A 94 18.60 19.30 7.63
CA HIS A 94 18.14 19.16 6.26
C HIS A 94 19.34 19.17 5.31
N PRO A 95 19.49 18.20 4.39
CA PRO A 95 20.68 18.09 3.55
C PRO A 95 20.91 19.27 2.61
N GLU A 96 19.87 20.03 2.30
CA GLU A 96 19.94 21.24 1.45
C GLU A 96 20.08 22.54 2.24
N GLY A 97 20.33 22.45 3.55
CA GLY A 97 20.53 23.64 4.40
C GLY A 97 19.29 24.52 4.60
N LEU A 98 18.10 24.02 4.30
CA LEU A 98 16.84 24.78 4.27
C LEU A 98 16.20 25.05 5.64
N PHE A 99 16.86 24.75 6.74
CA PHE A 99 16.40 25.15 8.09
C PHE A 99 17.04 26.45 8.60
N ASP A 100 17.48 27.31 7.70
CA ASP A 100 17.78 28.70 8.07
C ASP A 100 16.44 29.42 8.25
N GLU A 101 16.05 29.71 9.49
CA GLU A 101 14.77 30.34 9.85
C GLU A 101 14.54 31.68 9.11
N ASN A 102 15.58 32.23 8.52
CA ASN A 102 15.56 33.50 7.76
C ASN A 102 15.34 33.29 6.24
N LYS A 103 15.28 32.02 5.74
CA LYS A 103 15.09 31.72 4.31
C LYS A 103 13.75 31.07 3.97
N VAL A 104 12.75 31.16 4.82
CA VAL A 104 11.39 30.65 4.56
C VAL A 104 10.65 31.36 3.41
N SER A 105 11.29 32.33 2.73
CA SER A 105 10.64 33.15 1.72
C SER A 105 10.97 32.86 0.25
N ASP A 106 11.87 31.90 -0.05
CA ASP A 106 12.22 31.57 -1.44
C ASP A 106 12.09 30.07 -1.77
N THR A 107 10.98 29.43 -1.32
CA THR A 107 10.44 28.29 -2.07
C THR A 107 10.17 28.79 -3.49
N GLU A 108 10.78 28.15 -4.48
CA GLU A 108 10.61 28.46 -5.90
C GLU A 108 9.16 28.84 -6.18
N LYS A 109 8.94 30.10 -6.55
CA LYS A 109 7.63 30.57 -6.97
C LYS A 109 7.19 29.65 -8.09
N PRO A 110 6.01 29.01 -8.01
CA PRO A 110 5.54 28.16 -9.09
C PRO A 110 5.62 28.96 -10.40
N LYS A 111 6.23 28.36 -11.42
CA LYS A 111 6.34 28.99 -12.74
C LYS A 111 4.95 29.46 -13.12
N LYS A 112 4.83 30.77 -13.38
CA LYS A 112 3.59 31.46 -13.68
C LYS A 112 2.83 30.69 -14.77
N GLY A 113 1.78 29.93 -14.41
CA GLY A 113 0.92 29.21 -15.33
C GLY A 113 0.69 27.71 -15.07
N SER A 114 1.40 27.05 -14.16
CA SER A 114 1.10 25.66 -13.80
C SER A 114 0.38 25.59 -12.46
N ASN A 115 -0.81 25.01 -12.42
CA ASN A 115 -1.41 24.65 -11.16
C ASN A 115 -0.52 23.59 -10.50
N PRO A 116 -0.12 23.76 -9.23
CA PRO A 116 0.68 22.75 -8.54
C PRO A 116 -0.11 21.44 -8.44
N ILE A 117 0.60 20.31 -8.48
CA ILE A 117 -0.03 19.02 -8.16
C ILE A 117 -0.57 19.08 -6.74
N THR A 118 -1.80 18.63 -6.58
CA THR A 118 -2.50 18.58 -5.30
C THR A 118 -3.25 17.25 -5.17
N GLN A 119 -3.78 16.98 -4.00
CA GLN A 119 -4.68 15.86 -3.78
C GLN A 119 -6.14 16.34 -3.84
N LEU A 120 -7.00 15.59 -4.54
CA LEU A 120 -8.36 16.02 -4.83
C LEU A 120 -9.22 16.27 -3.58
N TRP A 121 -8.93 15.58 -2.47
CA TRP A 121 -9.66 15.76 -1.23
C TRP A 121 -9.56 17.19 -0.65
N HIS A 122 -8.50 17.96 -1.01
CA HIS A 122 -8.36 19.35 -0.60
C HIS A 122 -9.49 20.27 -1.09
N MET A 123 -10.16 19.87 -2.18
CA MET A 123 -11.32 20.63 -2.69
C MET A 123 -12.47 20.67 -1.66
N ASN A 124 -12.59 19.67 -0.81
CA ASN A 124 -13.68 19.52 0.14
C ASN A 124 -13.26 19.82 1.59
N GLY A 125 -12.03 20.29 1.82
CA GLY A 125 -11.60 20.75 3.13
C GLY A 125 -10.16 20.46 3.47
N LYS A 126 -9.84 20.68 4.75
CA LYS A 126 -8.53 20.44 5.35
C LYS A 126 -8.68 19.71 6.67
N CYS A 127 -7.65 18.98 7.04
CA CYS A 127 -7.56 18.38 8.36
C CYS A 127 -7.26 19.45 9.42
N PRO A 128 -7.86 19.35 10.63
CA PRO A 128 -7.54 20.22 11.76
C PRO A 128 -6.07 20.08 12.20
N GLU A 129 -5.55 21.12 12.83
CA GLU A 129 -4.22 21.08 13.45
C GLU A 129 -4.10 19.90 14.44
N GLY A 130 -2.93 19.31 14.55
CA GLY A 130 -2.68 18.14 15.40
C GLY A 130 -3.25 16.83 14.86
N THR A 131 -3.77 16.81 13.63
CA THR A 131 -4.24 15.60 12.94
C THR A 131 -3.50 15.37 11.63
N ILE A 132 -3.50 14.13 11.18
CA ILE A 132 -2.97 13.71 9.89
C ILE A 132 -4.08 13.12 9.02
N PRO A 133 -4.05 13.34 7.69
CA PRO A 133 -5.01 12.74 6.78
C PRO A 133 -4.62 11.29 6.48
N ILE A 134 -5.55 10.38 6.71
CA ILE A 134 -5.41 8.97 6.40
C ILE A 134 -6.51 8.56 5.43
N ARG A 135 -6.16 7.99 4.28
CA ARG A 135 -7.14 7.39 3.37
C ARG A 135 -7.78 6.20 4.08
N ARG A 136 -9.11 6.25 4.24
CA ARG A 136 -9.87 5.16 4.87
C ARG A 136 -9.76 3.89 4.04
N THR A 137 -9.40 2.79 4.67
CA THR A 137 -9.42 1.47 4.05
C THR A 137 -10.85 0.95 4.03
N LYS A 138 -11.33 0.53 2.87
CA LYS A 138 -12.66 -0.08 2.68
C LYS A 138 -12.55 -1.60 2.77
N GLU A 139 -13.66 -2.27 3.01
CA GLU A 139 -13.72 -3.75 3.03
C GLU A 139 -13.29 -4.34 1.68
N GLU A 140 -13.71 -3.72 0.58
CA GLU A 140 -13.35 -4.12 -0.77
C GLU A 140 -11.84 -4.03 -1.03
N ASP A 141 -11.15 -3.05 -0.43
CA ASP A 141 -9.70 -2.91 -0.55
C ASP A 141 -8.99 -4.15 0.01
N VAL A 142 -9.41 -4.60 1.20
CA VAL A 142 -8.83 -5.78 1.86
C VAL A 142 -9.19 -7.07 1.12
N LEU A 143 -10.41 -7.16 0.58
CA LEU A 143 -10.90 -8.35 -0.13
C LEU A 143 -10.27 -8.53 -1.52
N ARG A 144 -9.70 -7.49 -2.14
CA ARG A 144 -8.92 -7.61 -3.38
C ARG A 144 -7.58 -8.34 -3.16
N ALA A 145 -7.03 -8.28 -1.97
CA ALA A 145 -5.81 -8.99 -1.65
C ALA A 145 -6.07 -10.52 -1.52
N SER A 146 -5.06 -11.32 -1.80
CA SER A 146 -5.13 -12.79 -1.65
C SER A 146 -5.42 -13.25 -0.22
N SER A 147 -5.13 -12.41 0.77
CA SER A 147 -5.45 -12.61 2.18
C SER A 147 -5.38 -11.29 2.94
N VAL A 148 -5.98 -11.23 4.13
CA VAL A 148 -5.87 -10.06 5.02
C VAL A 148 -4.42 -9.77 5.39
N LYS A 149 -3.56 -10.79 5.48
CA LYS A 149 -2.14 -10.62 5.80
C LYS A 149 -1.32 -10.05 4.65
N SER A 150 -1.71 -10.30 3.40
CA SER A 150 -1.02 -9.81 2.21
C SER A 150 -1.47 -8.41 1.79
N TYR A 151 -2.58 -7.91 2.34
CA TYR A 151 -3.04 -6.56 2.05
C TYR A 151 -2.01 -5.49 2.46
N GLY A 152 -1.74 -4.55 1.59
CA GLY A 152 -0.74 -3.50 1.80
C GLY A 152 0.72 -3.95 1.66
N ARG A 153 0.98 -5.20 1.27
CA ARG A 153 2.33 -5.73 1.07
C ARG A 153 2.61 -5.99 -0.40
N LYS A 154 3.86 -5.91 -0.80
CA LYS A 154 4.27 -6.37 -2.13
C LYS A 154 4.05 -7.88 -2.23
N LYS A 155 3.51 -8.33 -3.36
CA LYS A 155 3.54 -9.74 -3.71
C LYS A 155 5.02 -10.12 -3.90
N HIS A 156 5.44 -11.25 -3.30
CA HIS A 156 6.82 -11.73 -3.41
C HIS A 156 7.28 -11.75 -4.87
N ARG A 157 8.25 -10.92 -5.19
CA ARG A 157 8.90 -10.89 -6.50
C ARG A 157 10.33 -10.42 -6.31
N ALA A 158 11.24 -11.05 -7.03
CA ALA A 158 12.64 -10.66 -7.01
C ALA A 158 12.76 -9.17 -7.33
N THR A 159 13.40 -8.41 -6.44
CA THR A 159 13.77 -7.02 -6.75
C THR A 159 14.81 -7.05 -7.85
N PRO A 160 14.63 -6.30 -8.96
CA PRO A 160 15.56 -6.33 -10.06
C PRO A 160 16.94 -5.87 -9.57
N GLN A 161 17.96 -6.69 -9.83
CA GLN A 161 19.34 -6.32 -9.54
C GLN A 161 19.84 -5.33 -10.59
N PRO A 162 20.42 -4.19 -10.21
CA PRO A 162 20.90 -3.19 -11.17
C PRO A 162 21.96 -3.70 -12.15
N ARG A 163 22.71 -4.74 -11.75
CA ARG A 163 23.81 -5.32 -12.54
C ARG A 163 23.42 -6.44 -13.52
N SER A 164 22.18 -6.86 -13.56
CA SER A 164 21.75 -7.78 -14.61
C SER A 164 21.75 -7.01 -15.93
N ALA A 165 22.86 -7.13 -16.66
CA ALA A 165 23.14 -6.41 -17.90
C ALA A 165 22.33 -6.93 -19.10
N ASP A 166 21.30 -7.68 -18.87
CA ASP A 166 20.43 -8.18 -19.93
C ASP A 166 19.22 -7.25 -20.05
N PRO A 167 19.17 -6.41 -21.10
CA PRO A 167 18.03 -5.51 -21.34
C PRO A 167 16.73 -6.27 -21.64
N ASP A 168 16.80 -7.56 -21.96
CA ASP A 168 15.66 -8.43 -22.25
C ASP A 168 15.17 -9.24 -21.04
N LEU A 169 15.74 -9.01 -19.85
CA LEU A 169 15.18 -9.59 -18.63
C LEU A 169 13.81 -8.98 -18.31
N ILE A 170 12.81 -9.46 -19.04
CA ILE A 170 11.52 -9.72 -18.44
C ILE A 170 11.84 -10.66 -17.28
N ASN A 171 12.03 -10.08 -16.07
CA ASN A 171 12.28 -10.93 -14.93
C ASN A 171 11.11 -11.93 -14.84
N GLU A 172 11.29 -13.06 -14.18
CA GLU A 172 10.27 -14.12 -14.04
C GLU A 172 8.90 -13.60 -13.55
N SER A 173 8.84 -12.34 -13.09
CA SER A 173 7.63 -11.64 -12.67
C SER A 173 6.84 -11.00 -13.82
N GLY A 174 7.37 -10.92 -15.02
CA GLY A 174 6.74 -10.24 -16.18
C GLY A 174 6.75 -8.71 -16.09
N HIS A 175 7.51 -8.11 -15.16
CA HIS A 175 7.61 -6.65 -15.03
C HIS A 175 8.73 -6.11 -15.91
N GLN A 176 8.47 -4.98 -16.57
CA GLN A 176 9.47 -4.20 -17.29
C GLN A 176 9.97 -3.06 -16.40
N HIS A 177 11.29 -2.84 -16.40
CA HIS A 177 11.92 -1.81 -15.58
C HIS A 177 12.85 -0.96 -16.44
N ALA A 178 12.82 0.36 -16.19
CA ALA A 178 13.88 1.28 -16.60
C ALA A 178 14.51 1.84 -15.31
N ILE A 179 15.78 1.53 -15.07
CA ILE A 179 16.46 1.83 -13.82
C ILE A 179 17.71 2.66 -14.08
N ALA A 180 17.85 3.76 -13.35
CA ALA A 180 19.11 4.45 -13.16
C ALA A 180 19.53 4.30 -11.69
N TYR A 181 20.79 3.97 -11.43
CA TYR A 181 21.29 3.74 -10.08
C TYR A 181 22.69 4.24 -9.87
N VAL A 182 23.05 4.46 -8.62
CA VAL A 182 24.39 4.75 -8.13
C VAL A 182 24.76 3.77 -7.03
N GLU A 183 26.01 3.33 -7.00
CA GLU A 183 26.53 2.40 -6.00
C GLU A 183 28.02 2.72 -5.69
N GLY A 184 28.56 2.01 -4.71
CA GLY A 184 30.01 2.06 -4.40
C GLY A 184 30.41 3.04 -3.33
N ASP A 185 29.46 3.73 -2.70
CA ASP A 185 29.70 4.64 -1.58
C ASP A 185 28.59 4.56 -0.53
N LYS A 186 28.70 5.35 0.55
CA LYS A 186 27.67 5.53 1.56
C LYS A 186 26.77 6.69 1.16
N TYR A 187 25.51 6.39 0.88
CA TYR A 187 24.50 7.38 0.55
C TYR A 187 23.59 7.63 1.77
N TYR A 188 23.39 8.90 2.12
CA TYR A 188 22.55 9.33 3.23
C TYR A 188 21.17 9.80 2.79
N GLY A 189 20.93 9.83 1.50
CA GLY A 189 19.67 10.22 0.91
C GLY A 189 19.74 10.39 -0.59
N ALA A 190 18.61 10.66 -1.19
CA ALA A 190 18.49 10.99 -2.60
C ALA A 190 17.30 11.91 -2.84
N LYS A 191 17.40 12.75 -3.88
CA LYS A 191 16.34 13.62 -4.35
C LYS A 191 16.05 13.32 -5.82
N ALA A 192 14.76 13.24 -6.18
CA ALA A 192 14.33 13.10 -7.55
C ALA A 192 13.13 14.00 -7.83
N THR A 193 13.08 14.57 -9.03
CA THR A 193 11.89 15.19 -9.59
C THR A 193 11.32 14.23 -10.63
N ILE A 194 10.10 13.80 -10.42
CA ILE A 194 9.44 12.72 -11.16
C ILE A 194 8.22 13.29 -11.89
N ASN A 195 8.20 13.14 -13.22
CA ASN A 195 7.06 13.53 -14.02
C ASN A 195 5.87 12.60 -13.73
N VAL A 196 4.68 13.17 -13.53
CA VAL A 196 3.49 12.44 -13.08
C VAL A 196 2.60 12.12 -14.27
N TRP A 197 2.28 10.84 -14.46
CA TRP A 197 1.45 10.33 -15.53
C TRP A 197 0.31 9.46 -15.01
N GLU A 198 -0.69 9.26 -15.85
CA GLU A 198 -1.79 8.32 -15.60
C GLU A 198 -1.83 7.29 -16.75
N PRO A 199 -0.91 6.31 -16.75
CA PRO A 199 -0.87 5.29 -17.78
C PRO A 199 -2.08 4.36 -17.67
N LYS A 200 -2.61 3.96 -18.83
CA LYS A 200 -3.72 3.01 -18.91
C LYS A 200 -3.24 1.60 -18.52
N ILE A 201 -3.81 1.06 -17.47
CA ILE A 201 -3.60 -0.33 -17.03
C ILE A 201 -4.51 -1.25 -17.86
N GLN A 202 -3.96 -2.33 -18.41
CA GLN A 202 -4.70 -3.24 -19.28
C GLN A 202 -5.39 -4.36 -18.49
N GLN A 203 -4.73 -4.90 -17.48
CA GLN A 203 -5.25 -5.96 -16.64
C GLN A 203 -5.31 -5.53 -15.17
N PRO A 204 -6.33 -5.94 -14.40
CA PRO A 204 -6.50 -5.50 -13.01
C PRO A 204 -5.34 -5.84 -12.07
N ASN A 205 -4.53 -6.83 -12.41
CA ASN A 205 -3.36 -7.25 -11.64
C ASN A 205 -2.05 -6.59 -12.07
N GLU A 206 -2.09 -5.74 -13.09
CA GLU A 206 -0.96 -4.92 -13.54
C GLU A 206 -0.91 -3.60 -12.76
N PHE A 207 0.24 -2.97 -12.82
CA PHE A 207 0.46 -1.62 -12.29
C PHE A 207 1.51 -0.88 -13.11
N SER A 208 1.52 0.44 -12.96
CA SER A 208 2.59 1.28 -13.47
C SER A 208 2.98 2.28 -12.39
N LEU A 209 4.28 2.56 -12.29
CA LEU A 209 4.78 3.50 -11.28
C LEU A 209 6.07 4.19 -11.74
N SER A 210 6.38 5.30 -11.09
CA SER A 210 7.70 5.93 -11.12
C SER A 210 8.09 6.33 -9.69
N GLN A 211 9.30 5.97 -9.28
CA GLN A 211 9.70 6.05 -7.89
C GLN A 211 11.19 6.26 -7.69
N LEU A 212 11.53 6.79 -6.53
CA LEU A 212 12.86 6.82 -5.95
C LEU A 212 13.00 5.64 -4.97
N TRP A 213 14.11 4.92 -5.06
CA TRP A 213 14.48 3.84 -4.13
C TRP A 213 15.72 4.20 -3.34
N ILE A 214 15.66 4.03 -2.03
CA ILE A 214 16.82 3.95 -1.15
C ILE A 214 16.93 2.50 -0.69
N LEU A 215 18.01 1.85 -1.04
CA LEU A 215 18.24 0.43 -0.76
C LEU A 215 19.34 0.26 0.28
N GLY A 216 19.20 -0.73 1.13
CA GLY A 216 20.21 -1.15 2.10
C GLY A 216 20.19 -2.66 2.29
N GLY A 217 21.36 -3.24 2.52
CA GLY A 217 21.52 -4.71 2.62
C GLY A 217 21.90 -5.35 1.30
N SER A 218 21.93 -6.68 1.28
CA SER A 218 22.29 -7.50 0.14
C SER A 218 21.06 -7.98 -0.62
N PHE A 219 21.12 -7.93 -1.94
CA PHE A 219 20.03 -8.44 -2.77
C PHE A 219 19.81 -9.93 -2.52
N GLY A 220 18.55 -10.31 -2.26
CA GLY A 220 18.10 -11.68 -2.10
C GLY A 220 18.03 -12.19 -0.66
N GLU A 221 18.80 -11.63 0.29
CA GLU A 221 18.86 -12.16 1.67
C GLU A 221 18.39 -11.15 2.72
N ASP A 222 18.87 -9.92 2.65
CA ASP A 222 18.64 -8.92 3.69
C ASP A 222 18.32 -7.52 3.14
N LEU A 223 17.74 -7.46 1.92
CA LEU A 223 17.40 -6.22 1.27
C LEU A 223 16.30 -5.48 2.02
N ASN A 224 16.56 -4.21 2.30
CA ASN A 224 15.58 -3.25 2.81
C ASN A 224 15.43 -2.09 1.85
N SER A 225 14.24 -1.50 1.79
CA SER A 225 13.97 -0.33 0.97
C SER A 225 13.12 0.71 1.65
N ILE A 226 13.35 1.95 1.23
CA ILE A 226 12.40 3.05 1.34
C ILE A 226 12.14 3.51 -0.08
N GLU A 227 10.89 3.51 -0.48
CA GLU A 227 10.44 3.83 -1.83
C GLU A 227 9.38 4.94 -1.75
N ALA A 228 9.45 5.89 -2.67
CA ALA A 228 8.46 6.96 -2.75
C ALA A 228 8.30 7.39 -4.21
N GLY A 229 7.06 7.67 -4.60
CA GLY A 229 6.72 8.05 -5.96
C GLY A 229 5.23 8.12 -6.21
N TRP A 230 4.85 7.93 -7.45
CA TRP A 230 3.47 7.73 -7.82
C TRP A 230 3.26 6.35 -8.45
N GLN A 231 2.03 5.85 -8.32
CA GLN A 231 1.63 4.59 -8.95
C GLN A 231 0.16 4.62 -9.38
N VAL A 232 -0.13 3.85 -10.43
CA VAL A 232 -1.47 3.41 -10.83
C VAL A 232 -1.53 1.92 -10.55
N SER A 233 -2.39 1.48 -9.62
CA SER A 233 -2.44 0.09 -9.17
C SER A 233 -3.87 -0.32 -8.81
N PRO A 234 -4.66 -0.81 -9.79
CA PRO A 234 -6.04 -1.23 -9.56
C PRO A 234 -6.18 -2.34 -8.52
N ASP A 235 -5.22 -3.24 -8.46
CA ASP A 235 -5.19 -4.33 -7.46
C ASP A 235 -5.12 -3.80 -6.02
N LEU A 236 -4.37 -2.71 -5.79
CA LEU A 236 -4.23 -2.11 -4.46
C LEU A 236 -5.37 -1.16 -4.10
N TYR A 237 -5.79 -0.30 -5.05
CA TYR A 237 -6.68 0.82 -4.75
C TYR A 237 -8.12 0.65 -5.28
N GLY A 238 -8.33 -0.25 -6.25
CA GLY A 238 -9.64 -0.50 -6.85
C GLY A 238 -10.02 0.46 -7.97
N ASP A 239 -9.09 1.33 -8.40
CA ASP A 239 -9.29 2.30 -9.48
C ASP A 239 -7.99 2.49 -10.29
N ASN A 240 -8.05 3.34 -11.32
CA ASN A 240 -6.92 3.66 -12.19
C ASN A 240 -6.34 5.06 -11.93
N ASN A 241 -6.64 5.68 -10.80
CA ASN A 241 -6.11 6.99 -10.48
C ASN A 241 -4.61 6.92 -10.16
N THR A 242 -3.88 7.96 -10.56
CA THR A 242 -2.48 8.11 -10.14
C THR A 242 -2.44 8.55 -8.69
N ARG A 243 -1.69 7.81 -7.87
CA ARG A 243 -1.67 7.97 -6.42
C ARG A 243 -0.25 8.17 -5.90
N LEU A 244 -0.08 9.13 -4.99
CA LEU A 244 1.16 9.26 -4.23
C LEU A 244 1.31 8.05 -3.32
N PHE A 245 2.47 7.41 -3.34
CA PHE A 245 2.72 6.27 -2.48
C PHE A 245 4.09 6.31 -1.82
N THR A 246 4.20 5.60 -0.73
CA THR A 246 5.45 5.14 -0.13
C THR A 246 5.39 3.63 0.07
N TYR A 247 6.54 2.98 -0.07
CA TYR A 247 6.74 1.61 0.41
C TYR A 247 7.97 1.59 1.30
N TRP A 248 7.91 0.86 2.39
CA TRP A 248 8.98 0.82 3.38
C TRP A 248 9.07 -0.56 4.01
N THR A 249 10.31 -0.97 4.30
CA THR A 249 10.59 -2.18 5.07
C THR A 249 11.17 -1.80 6.42
N VAL A 250 10.93 -2.62 7.44
CA VAL A 250 11.53 -2.44 8.76
C VAL A 250 12.58 -3.51 8.94
N SER A 251 13.84 -3.12 8.99
CA SER A 251 14.90 -3.99 9.53
C SER A 251 14.81 -3.93 11.04
N LEU A 252 14.26 -4.97 11.66
CA LEU A 252 14.55 -5.24 13.05
C LEU A 252 16.00 -5.72 13.12
N LEU A 253 16.78 -5.21 14.05
CA LEU A 253 18.23 -5.38 14.24
C LEU A 253 18.80 -6.82 14.11
N LEU A 254 17.99 -7.83 13.86
CA LEU A 254 18.37 -9.25 13.76
C LEU A 254 17.66 -10.04 12.65
N ILE A 255 16.71 -9.45 11.90
CA ILE A 255 15.99 -10.18 10.86
C ILE A 255 15.74 -9.21 9.69
N SER A 256 16.70 -9.05 8.82
CA SER A 256 16.46 -8.60 7.47
C SER A 256 15.84 -9.79 6.72
N ASP A 257 14.72 -9.56 6.06
CA ASP A 257 13.90 -10.66 5.54
C ASP A 257 13.63 -10.58 4.05
N ALA A 258 14.39 -9.78 3.33
CA ALA A 258 14.26 -9.60 1.88
C ALA A 258 12.78 -9.43 1.42
N TYR A 259 11.99 -8.62 2.13
CA TYR A 259 10.56 -8.41 1.91
C TYR A 259 9.64 -9.59 2.29
N GLN A 260 10.15 -10.64 2.91
CA GLN A 260 9.33 -11.84 3.16
C GLN A 260 8.27 -11.66 4.26
N ALA A 261 8.58 -10.93 5.33
CA ALA A 261 7.66 -10.70 6.44
C ALA A 261 7.41 -9.23 6.73
N THR A 262 8.33 -8.32 6.36
CA THR A 262 8.20 -6.88 6.57
C THR A 262 7.91 -6.14 5.27
N GLY A 263 7.57 -4.88 5.41
CA GLY A 263 7.28 -4.00 4.30
C GLY A 263 5.79 -3.76 4.08
N CYS A 264 5.49 -2.50 3.78
CA CYS A 264 4.12 -2.07 3.60
C CYS A 264 4.00 -0.82 2.74
N TYR A 265 2.88 -0.73 2.04
CA TYR A 265 2.48 0.49 1.36
C TYR A 265 1.88 1.48 2.35
N ASN A 266 2.27 2.75 2.23
CA ASN A 266 1.63 3.86 2.90
C ASN A 266 1.49 3.65 4.42
N LEU A 267 0.28 3.85 4.95
CA LEU A 267 -0.09 3.63 6.35
C LEU A 267 -0.89 2.32 6.55
N LEU A 268 -0.78 1.36 5.61
CA LEU A 268 -1.55 0.10 5.65
C LEU A 268 -1.01 -0.92 6.66
N CYS A 269 0.13 -0.62 7.29
CA CYS A 269 0.68 -1.38 8.43
C CYS A 269 1.19 -0.41 9.50
N SER A 270 1.44 -0.93 10.70
CA SER A 270 2.09 -0.18 11.78
C SER A 270 3.59 -0.03 11.54
N GLY A 271 4.16 1.13 11.88
CA GLY A 271 5.61 1.38 11.81
C GLY A 271 6.02 2.68 11.10
N PHE A 272 5.21 3.20 10.20
CA PHE A 272 5.46 4.47 9.51
C PHE A 272 4.74 5.61 10.24
N ILE A 273 5.48 6.60 10.72
CA ILE A 273 4.93 7.78 11.41
C ILE A 273 4.79 8.92 10.41
N GLN A 274 3.56 9.37 10.18
CA GLN A 274 3.27 10.57 9.41
C GLN A 274 3.14 11.77 10.35
N ILE A 275 3.68 12.91 9.97
CA ILE A 275 3.55 14.17 10.71
C ILE A 275 2.89 15.28 9.90
N ASN A 276 2.81 15.13 8.59
CA ASN A 276 2.24 16.12 7.69
C ASN A 276 0.69 16.06 7.72
N SER A 277 0.04 17.22 7.83
CA SER A 277 -1.42 17.37 7.91
C SER A 277 -2.09 17.62 6.55
N GLU A 278 -1.30 17.73 5.46
CA GLU A 278 -1.81 18.11 4.14
C GLU A 278 -1.68 16.99 3.10
N ILE A 279 -0.90 15.95 3.37
CA ILE A 279 -0.66 14.86 2.41
C ILE A 279 -1.23 13.56 2.95
N ALA A 280 -2.20 12.98 2.25
CA ALA A 280 -2.72 11.65 2.54
C ALA A 280 -1.96 10.62 1.68
N MET A 281 -1.24 9.70 2.33
CA MET A 281 -0.55 8.61 1.64
C MET A 281 -1.56 7.69 0.95
N GLY A 282 -1.32 7.37 -0.32
CA GLY A 282 -2.23 6.56 -1.13
C GLY A 282 -3.42 7.32 -1.73
N ALA A 283 -3.60 8.61 -1.45
CA ALA A 283 -4.61 9.42 -2.10
C ALA A 283 -4.17 9.83 -3.52
N SER A 284 -5.16 10.04 -4.39
CA SER A 284 -4.91 10.46 -5.77
C SER A 284 -4.29 11.85 -5.85
N ILE A 285 -3.46 12.05 -6.86
CA ILE A 285 -2.80 13.32 -7.17
C ILE A 285 -3.22 13.82 -8.54
N SER A 286 -3.42 15.12 -8.67
CA SER A 286 -3.89 15.79 -9.88
C SER A 286 -3.35 17.23 -9.91
N PRO A 287 -3.15 17.81 -11.10
CA PRO A 287 -3.29 17.22 -12.42
C PRO A 287 -2.15 16.26 -12.79
N VAL A 288 -2.36 15.47 -13.82
CA VAL A 288 -1.34 14.60 -14.41
C VAL A 288 -0.87 15.10 -15.77
N SER A 289 0.34 14.73 -16.17
CA SER A 289 0.93 15.08 -17.45
C SER A 289 0.17 14.43 -18.61
N ALA A 290 0.13 15.11 -19.74
CA ALA A 290 -0.48 14.60 -20.96
C ALA A 290 0.47 14.75 -22.14
N TYR A 291 0.41 13.81 -23.09
CA TYR A 291 1.25 13.82 -24.27
C TYR A 291 0.99 15.09 -25.10
N ARG A 292 2.07 15.82 -25.44
CA ARG A 292 2.04 17.09 -26.17
C ARG A 292 1.22 18.20 -25.46
N ASN A 293 1.01 18.10 -24.16
CA ASN A 293 0.28 19.05 -23.34
C ASN A 293 1.07 19.40 -22.08
N SER A 294 0.41 19.98 -21.09
CA SER A 294 1.03 20.38 -19.81
C SER A 294 1.72 19.20 -19.15
N GLN A 295 2.87 19.50 -18.54
CA GLN A 295 3.68 18.55 -17.80
C GLN A 295 3.65 18.91 -16.33
N TYR A 296 3.50 17.91 -15.48
CA TYR A 296 3.43 18.06 -14.02
C TYR A 296 4.40 17.09 -13.37
N ASP A 297 5.03 17.52 -12.31
CA ASP A 297 6.02 16.73 -11.58
C ASP A 297 5.83 16.82 -10.06
N ILE A 298 6.39 15.83 -9.36
CA ILE A 298 6.56 15.83 -7.91
C ILE A 298 8.04 15.76 -7.58
N SER A 299 8.48 16.52 -6.58
CA SER A 299 9.84 16.41 -6.05
C SER A 299 9.81 15.64 -4.73
N ILE A 300 10.65 14.60 -4.66
CA ILE A 300 10.75 13.72 -3.51
C ILE A 300 12.18 13.78 -3.01
N LEU A 301 12.33 14.00 -1.71
CA LEU A 301 13.60 13.94 -1.00
C LEU A 301 13.48 12.92 0.14
N VAL A 302 14.35 11.92 0.14
CA VAL A 302 14.47 10.93 1.22
C VAL A 302 15.87 11.02 1.78
N TRP A 303 16.01 11.12 3.11
CA TRP A 303 17.33 11.16 3.77
C TRP A 303 17.27 10.56 5.17
N LYS A 304 18.46 10.23 5.69
CA LYS A 304 18.67 9.66 7.02
C LYS A 304 19.23 10.75 7.96
#